data_00409dda3f6436236199f5d3346d6549
#
_entry.id   00409dda3f6436236199f5d3346d6549
#
_cell.length_a   1.000
_cell.length_b   1.000
_cell.length_c   1.000
_cell.angle_alpha   90.00
_cell.angle_beta   90.00
_cell.angle_gamma   90.00
#
_symmetry.space_group_name_H-M   'P 1'
#
loop_
_entity.id
_entity.type
_entity.pdbx_description
1 polymer ?
#
loop_
_entity_poly.entity_id
_entity_poly.type
_entity_poly.pdbx_seq_one_letter_code
_entity_poly.pdbx_strand_id
1 'polypeptide(L)'
;MYQIILYEDRNGISPVDEYLKELDAQNTKDARIRREKIRTYVKILKERGLPLPEPLCKHMIDKIYELRPIGDRVFFAGWIDGAYVLLHCYRSRGRKHLRGS
;
A
#
# COMPACT_ATOMS: atom_id res chain seq x y z
N MET A 1 17.72 0.61 6.77
CA MET A 1 16.31 1.01 6.80
C MET A 1 16.05 2.05 5.73
N TYR A 2 14.90 2.01 5.10
CA TYR A 2 14.60 2.87 3.98
C TYR A 2 13.62 3.96 4.37
N GLN A 3 13.61 5.06 3.64
CA GLN A 3 12.71 6.14 3.94
C GLN A 3 11.39 5.94 3.20
N ILE A 4 10.28 6.17 3.89
CA ILE A 4 8.96 6.07 3.28
C ILE A 4 8.40 7.48 3.19
N ILE A 5 8.02 7.89 1.98
CA ILE A 5 7.49 9.21 1.72
C ILE A 5 6.09 9.04 1.18
N LEU A 6 5.14 9.82 1.67
CA LEU A 6 3.79 9.78 1.15
C LEU A 6 3.67 10.84 0.06
N TYR A 7 3.21 10.41 -1.12
CA TYR A 7 2.97 11.36 -2.19
C TYR A 7 1.84 12.30 -1.76
N GLU A 8 1.99 13.57 -2.03
CA GLU A 8 0.95 14.55 -1.78
C GLU A 8 0.66 15.30 -3.06
N ASP A 9 -0.61 15.58 -3.32
CA ASP A 9 -0.98 16.32 -4.51
C ASP A 9 -0.69 17.81 -4.30
N ARG A 10 -1.06 18.65 -5.27
CA ARG A 10 -0.76 20.05 -5.16
C ARG A 10 -1.44 20.75 -4.00
N ASN A 11 -2.49 20.13 -3.46
CA ASN A 11 -3.18 20.70 -2.31
C ASN A 11 -2.66 20.13 -0.99
N GLY A 12 -1.59 19.35 -1.05
CA GLY A 12 -1.01 18.77 0.16
C GLY A 12 -1.75 17.54 0.67
N ILE A 13 -2.60 16.95 -0.15
CA ILE A 13 -3.38 15.78 0.26
C ILE A 13 -2.72 14.52 -0.21
N SER A 14 -2.52 13.58 0.70
CA SER A 14 -1.95 12.28 0.38
C SER A 14 -3.06 11.29 0.19
N PRO A 15 -3.18 10.65 -1.00
CA PRO A 15 -4.20 9.63 -1.19
C PRO A 15 -4.06 8.47 -0.22
N VAL A 16 -2.83 8.10 0.13
CA VAL A 16 -2.62 7.00 1.06
C VAL A 16 -3.09 7.38 2.46
N ASP A 17 -2.74 8.59 2.89
CA ASP A 17 -3.15 9.04 4.21
C ASP A 17 -4.68 9.16 4.31
N GLU A 18 -5.31 9.66 3.26
CA GLU A 18 -6.76 9.77 3.23
C GLU A 18 -7.41 8.40 3.29
N TYR A 19 -6.85 7.44 2.59
CA TYR A 19 -7.39 6.10 2.60
C TYR A 19 -7.33 5.48 4.00
N LEU A 20 -6.21 5.67 4.68
CA LEU A 20 -6.06 5.15 6.03
C LEU A 20 -7.00 5.84 7.01
N LYS A 21 -7.22 7.13 6.80
CA LYS A 21 -8.15 7.85 7.65
C LYS A 21 -9.57 7.36 7.45
N GLU A 22 -9.93 7.03 6.21
CA GLU A 22 -11.26 6.50 5.94
C GLU A 22 -11.47 5.13 6.59
N LEU A 23 -10.44 4.30 6.58
CA LEU A 23 -10.53 3.02 7.24
C LEU A 23 -10.70 3.21 8.75
N ASP A 24 -9.95 4.15 9.30
CA ASP A 24 -10.02 4.40 10.72
C ASP A 24 -11.41 4.93 11.11
N ALA A 25 -12.01 5.72 10.26
CA ALA A 25 -13.31 6.30 10.53
C ALA A 25 -14.44 5.29 10.48
N GLN A 26 -14.26 4.16 9.82
CA GLN A 26 -15.32 3.17 9.74
C GLN A 26 -15.60 2.48 11.08
N ASN A 27 -14.61 2.45 11.93
CA ASN A 27 -14.76 1.89 13.27
C ASN A 27 -15.36 0.49 13.29
N THR A 28 -14.91 -0.35 12.36
CA THR A 28 -15.32 -1.75 12.32
C THR A 28 -14.09 -2.62 12.53
N LYS A 29 -14.34 -3.87 12.90
CA LYS A 29 -13.24 -4.80 13.08
C LYS A 29 -12.51 -5.03 11.76
N ASP A 30 -13.27 -5.19 10.68
CA ASP A 30 -12.68 -5.43 9.38
C ASP A 30 -11.79 -4.27 8.95
N ALA A 31 -12.26 -3.05 9.09
CA ALA A 31 -11.47 -1.89 8.71
C ALA A 31 -10.20 -1.78 9.54
N ARG A 32 -10.30 -2.11 10.83
CA ARG A 32 -9.14 -2.04 11.70
C ARG A 32 -8.09 -3.06 11.29
N ILE A 33 -8.52 -4.29 10.96
CA ILE A 33 -7.61 -5.33 10.52
C ILE A 33 -6.95 -4.92 9.21
N ARG A 34 -7.71 -4.38 8.27
CA ARG A 34 -7.17 -3.95 7.00
C ARG A 34 -6.13 -2.84 7.18
N ARG A 35 -6.42 -1.87 8.03
CA ARG A 35 -5.49 -0.79 8.28
C ARG A 35 -4.18 -1.31 8.88
N GLU A 36 -4.28 -2.24 9.83
CA GLU A 36 -3.08 -2.80 10.43
C GLU A 36 -2.26 -3.61 9.43
N LYS A 37 -2.91 -4.31 8.51
CA LYS A 37 -2.19 -5.04 7.49
C LYS A 37 -1.44 -4.09 6.57
N ILE A 38 -2.06 -2.98 6.20
CA ILE A 38 -1.39 -2.00 5.36
C ILE A 38 -0.15 -1.46 6.08
N ARG A 39 -0.30 -1.10 7.34
CA ARG A 39 0.83 -0.57 8.10
C ARG A 39 1.95 -1.59 8.23
N THR A 40 1.59 -2.85 8.47
CA THR A 40 2.58 -3.91 8.60
C THR A 40 3.38 -4.08 7.31
N TYR A 41 2.68 -4.08 6.17
CA TYR A 41 3.37 -4.27 4.90
C TYR A 41 4.26 -3.07 4.56
N VAL A 42 3.81 -1.86 4.89
CA VAL A 42 4.64 -0.68 4.68
C VAL A 42 5.88 -0.75 5.58
N LYS A 43 5.71 -1.25 6.81
CA LYS A 43 6.84 -1.39 7.72
C LYS A 43 7.85 -2.40 7.18
N ILE A 44 7.38 -3.49 6.61
CA ILE A 44 8.26 -4.48 6.01
C ILE A 44 9.07 -3.85 4.88
N LEU A 45 8.41 -3.07 4.03
CA LEU A 45 9.10 -2.38 2.95
C LEU A 45 10.15 -1.41 3.51
N LYS A 46 9.79 -0.71 4.56
CA LYS A 46 10.70 0.24 5.16
C LYS A 46 11.94 -0.45 5.73
N GLU A 47 11.74 -1.59 6.33
CA GLU A 47 12.85 -2.30 6.98
C GLU A 47 13.70 -3.10 6.01
N ARG A 48 13.07 -3.73 5.03
CA ARG A 48 13.80 -4.61 4.13
C ARG A 48 14.11 -4.05 2.76
N GLY A 49 13.28 -3.16 2.29
CA GLY A 49 13.43 -2.66 0.93
C GLY A 49 13.10 -3.72 -0.10
N LEU A 50 13.27 -3.38 -1.36
CA LEU A 50 13.08 -4.31 -2.45
C LEU A 50 14.37 -5.08 -2.68
N PRO A 51 14.27 -6.33 -3.17
CA PRO A 51 13.05 -7.00 -3.58
C PRO A 51 12.31 -7.63 -2.41
N LEU A 52 11.01 -7.79 -2.54
CA LEU A 52 10.19 -8.50 -1.59
C LEU A 52 9.51 -9.65 -2.33
N PRO A 53 9.19 -10.76 -1.63
CA PRO A 53 8.58 -11.89 -2.31
C PRO A 53 7.20 -11.55 -2.84
N GLU A 54 6.80 -12.26 -3.88
CA GLU A 54 5.55 -11.99 -4.55
C GLU A 54 4.30 -11.93 -3.71
N PRO A 55 4.10 -12.76 -2.73
CA PRO A 55 2.90 -12.58 -1.93
C PRO A 55 2.79 -11.20 -1.29
N LEU A 56 3.92 -10.56 -1.04
CA LEU A 56 3.93 -9.27 -0.39
C LEU A 56 3.92 -8.11 -1.38
N CYS A 57 4.52 -8.30 -2.54
CA CYS A 57 4.77 -7.19 -3.44
C CYS A 57 4.88 -7.68 -4.88
N LYS A 58 4.40 -6.90 -5.82
CA LYS A 58 4.50 -7.23 -7.23
C LYS A 58 5.03 -6.03 -7.99
N HIS A 59 5.95 -6.29 -8.92
CA HIS A 59 6.45 -5.25 -9.79
C HIS A 59 5.40 -5.00 -10.88
N MET A 60 5.06 -3.75 -11.10
CA MET A 60 4.04 -3.41 -12.10
C MET A 60 4.68 -2.93 -13.40
N ILE A 61 5.34 -1.79 -13.39
CA ILE A 61 5.99 -1.28 -14.56
C ILE A 61 7.05 -0.28 -14.13
N ASP A 62 8.17 -0.24 -14.84
CA ASP A 62 9.27 0.67 -14.51
C ASP A 62 9.64 0.61 -13.02
N LYS A 63 9.52 1.68 -12.32
CA LYS A 63 9.83 1.72 -10.90
C LYS A 63 8.59 1.70 -10.04
N ILE A 64 7.46 1.29 -10.59
CA ILE A 64 6.20 1.23 -9.88
C ILE A 64 5.93 -0.20 -9.42
N TYR A 65 5.61 -0.34 -8.14
CA TYR A 65 5.35 -1.61 -7.52
C TYR A 65 4.05 -1.54 -6.75
N GLU A 66 3.55 -2.70 -6.37
CA GLU A 66 2.30 -2.79 -5.65
C GLU A 66 2.51 -3.66 -4.43
N LEU A 67 2.33 -3.09 -3.23
CA LEU A 67 2.28 -3.90 -2.02
C LEU A 67 0.90 -4.54 -1.97
N ARG A 68 0.83 -5.73 -1.46
CA ARG A 68 -0.39 -6.53 -1.52
C ARG A 68 -0.86 -7.01 -0.15
N PRO A 69 -1.15 -6.09 0.77
CA PRO A 69 -1.77 -6.50 2.03
C PRO A 69 -3.13 -7.07 1.67
N ILE A 70 -3.48 -8.13 2.30
CA ILE A 70 -4.55 -9.02 1.88
C ILE A 70 -5.78 -8.38 1.23
N GLY A 71 -6.39 -7.44 1.85
CA GLY A 71 -7.60 -6.82 1.33
C GLY A 71 -7.41 -5.56 0.53
N ASP A 72 -6.19 -5.12 0.41
CA ASP A 72 -5.90 -3.81 -0.18
C ASP A 72 -4.64 -3.85 -1.02
N ARG A 73 -4.43 -2.81 -1.79
CA ARG A 73 -3.23 -2.66 -2.59
C ARG A 73 -2.67 -1.26 -2.39
N VAL A 74 -1.35 -1.16 -2.34
CA VAL A 74 -0.68 0.13 -2.19
C VAL A 74 0.33 0.27 -3.31
N PHE A 75 0.10 1.22 -4.22
CA PHE A 75 1.07 1.49 -5.27
C PHE A 75 2.17 2.36 -4.70
N PHE A 76 3.40 2.04 -5.03
CA PHE A 76 4.51 2.86 -4.59
C PHE A 76 5.60 2.88 -5.65
N ALA A 77 6.43 3.90 -5.60
CA ALA A 77 7.53 4.05 -6.54
C ALA A 77 8.85 3.86 -5.82
N GLY A 78 9.77 3.15 -6.48
CA GLY A 78 11.15 3.10 -6.04
C GLY A 78 11.78 4.43 -6.40
N TRP A 79 12.61 4.95 -5.53
CA TRP A 79 13.23 6.22 -5.78
C TRP A 79 14.73 6.06 -5.62
N ILE A 80 15.43 7.16 -5.58
CA ILE A 80 16.87 7.16 -5.42
C ILE A 80 17.21 7.18 -3.95
N ASP A 81 18.35 6.63 -3.59
CA ASP A 81 18.88 6.68 -2.24
C ASP A 81 18.01 5.99 -1.19
N GLY A 82 17.38 4.89 -1.59
CA GLY A 82 16.70 4.07 -0.61
C GLY A 82 15.39 4.63 -0.09
N ALA A 83 14.76 5.49 -0.86
CA ALA A 83 13.45 6.03 -0.49
C ALA A 83 12.38 5.42 -1.36
N TYR A 84 11.21 5.20 -0.79
CA TYR A 84 10.05 4.73 -1.52
C TYR A 84 8.92 5.72 -1.32
N VAL A 85 8.18 6.00 -2.37
CA VAL A 85 7.10 6.97 -2.33
C VAL A 85 5.79 6.24 -2.48
N LEU A 86 4.94 6.29 -1.47
CA LEU A 86 3.63 5.66 -1.52
C LEU A 86 2.69 6.57 -2.28
N LEU A 87 2.08 6.05 -3.34
CA LEU A 87 1.31 6.85 -4.28
C LEU A 87 -0.19 6.78 -4.05
N HIS A 88 -0.70 5.59 -3.86
CA HIS A 88 -2.14 5.41 -3.82
C HIS A 88 -2.50 4.07 -3.19
N CYS A 89 -3.65 4.04 -2.51
CA CYS A 89 -4.19 2.80 -1.96
C CYS A 89 -5.55 2.56 -2.55
N TYR A 90 -5.91 1.30 -2.72
CA TYR A 90 -7.26 0.99 -3.12
C TYR A 90 -7.64 -0.40 -2.61
N ARG A 91 -8.91 -0.66 -2.52
CA ARG A 91 -9.39 -1.94 -2.06
C ARG A 91 -9.24 -2.97 -3.15
N SER A 92 -8.70 -4.13 -2.77
CA SER A 92 -8.56 -5.23 -3.72
C SER A 92 -9.93 -5.85 -3.94
N ARG A 93 -10.30 -5.99 -5.22
CA ARG A 93 -11.56 -6.63 -5.51
C ARG A 93 -11.40 -8.11 -5.47
N GLY A 94 -10.23 -8.57 -5.58
CA GLY A 94 -9.99 -9.95 -5.55
C GLY A 94 -10.57 -10.65 -6.72
N ARG A 95 -10.47 -11.92 -6.71
CA ARG A 95 -10.92 -12.61 -7.79
C ARG A 95 -12.02 -13.40 -7.40
N LYS A 96 -12.47 -13.33 -6.23
CA LYS A 96 -13.51 -14.15 -5.82
C LYS A 96 -14.68 -13.95 -6.67
N HIS A 97 -14.93 -12.75 -7.09
CA HIS A 97 -16.09 -12.57 -7.91
C HIS A 97 -15.87 -13.07 -9.31
N LEU A 98 -14.69 -13.43 -9.62
CA LEU A 98 -14.45 -13.94 -10.94
C LEU A 98 -14.92 -15.34 -11.01
N ARG A 99 -14.78 -16.06 -9.94
CA ARG A 99 -15.10 -17.35 -10.03
C ARG A 99 -16.41 -17.51 -9.83
N GLY A 100 -16.88 -16.96 -9.04
CA GLY A 100 -18.22 -17.21 -8.86
C GLY A 100 -18.91 -16.73 -10.06
N SER A 101 -18.19 -16.09 -10.70
CA SER A 101 -18.85 -15.56 -11.83
C SER A 101 -18.53 -16.32 -12.96
#